data_1a5fb6568806fea3bffc5c7b9b987e8b
#
_entry.id   1a5fb6568806fea3bffc5c7b9b987e8b
#
_cell.length_a   1.000
_cell.length_b   1.000
_cell.length_c   1.000
_cell.angle_alpha   90.00
_cell.angle_beta   90.00
_cell.angle_gamma   90.00
#
_symmetry.space_group_name_H-M   'P 1'
#
loop_
_entity.id
_entity.type
_entity.pdbx_description
1 polymer ?
#
loop_
_entity_poly.entity_id
_entity_poly.type
_entity_poly.pdbx_seq_one_letter_code
_entity_poly.pdbx_strand_id
1 'polypeptide(L)'
;GEVVLAATPFYAEMGGQMGDAGTLSAEGVRLTVGDTKAHNGLYAHSAIVEEGELAEGAIVNAAVDHHRRALLRRNHTATHLLDAALKNVLGDHVNQAGSLVAPEHLRFDFTHFEALSSEQLAQIERLVNDQIFAAKPVVTRVMAIDEAKAAGAVALFGEKYGDVVL
;
A
#
# COMPACT_ATOMS: atom_id res chain seq x y z
N GLY A 1 17.05 15.51 6.45
CA GLY A 1 18.01 14.62 5.79
C GLY A 1 17.43 13.27 5.48
N GLU A 2 18.23 12.34 4.98
CA GLU A 2 17.84 10.96 4.73
C GLU A 2 18.62 10.01 5.62
N VAL A 3 17.94 9.00 6.14
CA VAL A 3 18.53 7.96 6.98
C VAL A 3 18.27 6.60 6.33
N VAL A 4 19.32 5.80 6.18
CA VAL A 4 19.24 4.40 5.73
C VAL A 4 19.53 3.50 6.91
N LEU A 5 18.66 2.54 7.17
CA LEU A 5 18.79 1.56 8.26
C LEU A 5 19.19 0.20 7.69
N ALA A 6 19.99 -0.57 8.44
CA ALA A 6 20.33 -1.95 8.08
C ALA A 6 19.10 -2.87 8.04
N ALA A 7 18.10 -2.58 8.89
CA ALA A 7 16.78 -3.23 8.89
C ALA A 7 15.73 -2.20 9.28
N THR A 8 14.56 -2.26 8.65
CA THR A 8 13.50 -1.27 8.90
C THR A 8 12.11 -1.92 8.94
N PRO A 9 11.24 -1.50 9.86
CA PRO A 9 9.81 -1.84 9.85
C PRO A 9 8.99 -0.94 8.93
N PHE A 10 9.58 0.14 8.39
CA PHE A 10 8.88 1.11 7.54
C PHE A 10 8.67 0.54 6.13
N TYR A 11 7.43 0.66 5.64
CA TYR A 11 7.11 0.38 4.24
C TYR A 11 7.57 1.54 3.37
N ALA A 12 8.37 1.25 2.38
CA ALA A 12 8.77 2.25 1.39
C ALA A 12 7.69 2.40 0.31
N GLU A 13 7.50 3.62 -0.19
CA GLU A 13 6.55 3.91 -1.27
C GLU A 13 6.75 2.95 -2.45
N MET A 14 5.69 2.20 -2.77
CA MET A 14 5.67 1.22 -3.85
C MET A 14 4.23 0.91 -4.27
N GLY A 15 4.02 0.59 -5.55
CA GLY A 15 2.71 0.13 -6.06
C GLY A 15 1.59 1.14 -5.88
N GLY A 16 1.91 2.45 -5.84
CA GLY A 16 0.94 3.52 -5.62
C GLY A 16 0.58 3.77 -4.15
N GLN A 17 1.08 2.95 -3.20
CA GLN A 17 0.90 3.22 -1.77
C GLN A 17 2.02 4.11 -1.26
N MET A 18 1.66 5.20 -0.57
CA MET A 18 2.60 6.10 0.10
C MET A 18 3.43 5.37 1.16
N GLY A 19 4.65 5.84 1.36
CA GLY A 19 5.55 5.35 2.39
C GLY A 19 5.07 5.62 3.81
N ASP A 20 5.60 4.84 4.75
CA ASP A 20 5.33 5.06 6.16
C ASP A 20 6.03 6.29 6.70
N ALA A 21 5.42 6.85 7.72
CA ALA A 21 5.98 7.85 8.61
C ALA A 21 6.11 7.29 10.04
N GLY A 22 6.85 7.99 10.89
CA GLY A 22 7.05 7.58 12.27
C GLY A 22 8.24 8.28 12.93
N THR A 23 8.95 7.56 13.80
CA THR A 23 10.08 8.12 14.55
C THR A 23 11.28 7.17 14.58
N LEU A 24 12.48 7.75 14.62
CA LEU A 24 13.72 7.06 14.99
C LEU A 24 14.21 7.68 16.29
N SER A 25 14.61 6.85 17.26
CA SER A 25 15.06 7.34 18.55
C SER A 25 16.20 6.51 19.12
N ALA A 26 17.09 7.20 19.85
CA ALA A 26 18.13 6.62 20.69
C ALA A 26 18.30 7.52 21.93
N GLU A 27 19.21 7.18 22.83
CA GLU A 27 19.50 8.02 24.00
C GLU A 27 19.97 9.44 23.56
N GLY A 28 19.21 10.46 23.96
CA GLY A 28 19.47 11.85 23.58
C GLY A 28 19.28 12.19 22.10
N VAL A 29 18.68 11.30 21.32
CA VAL A 29 18.46 11.50 19.87
C VAL A 29 17.02 11.18 19.49
N ARG A 30 16.38 12.08 18.74
CA ARG A 30 15.03 11.89 18.20
C ARG A 30 14.92 12.51 16.82
N LEU A 31 14.39 11.71 15.88
CA LEU A 31 14.06 12.12 14.53
C LEU A 31 12.61 11.79 14.22
N THR A 32 11.94 12.70 13.49
CA THR A 32 10.62 12.44 12.88
C THR A 32 10.82 12.04 11.44
N VAL A 33 10.32 10.87 11.07
CA VAL A 33 10.29 10.36 9.70
C VAL A 33 8.97 10.76 9.06
N GLY A 34 9.02 11.55 7.99
CA GLY A 34 7.84 12.01 7.25
C GLY A 34 7.46 11.11 6.07
N ASP A 35 8.42 10.40 5.50
CA ASP A 35 8.22 9.51 4.34
C ASP A 35 9.34 8.47 4.25
N THR A 36 9.04 7.36 3.56
CA THR A 36 10.03 6.30 3.29
C THR A 36 9.96 5.90 1.83
N LYS A 37 11.09 5.93 1.13
CA LYS A 37 11.22 5.62 -0.29
C LYS A 37 12.25 4.53 -0.56
N ALA A 38 12.02 3.76 -1.62
CA ALA A 38 12.97 2.77 -2.09
C ALA A 38 13.84 3.34 -3.22
N HIS A 39 15.17 3.31 -3.06
CA HIS A 39 16.13 3.70 -4.06
C HIS A 39 17.22 2.63 -4.19
N ASN A 40 17.32 1.99 -5.36
CA ASN A 40 18.37 1.00 -5.65
C ASN A 40 18.48 -0.13 -4.60
N GLY A 41 17.36 -0.59 -4.08
CA GLY A 41 17.31 -1.66 -3.06
C GLY A 41 17.57 -1.18 -1.63
N LEU A 42 17.77 0.11 -1.41
CA LEU A 42 17.88 0.73 -0.09
C LEU A 42 16.57 1.44 0.26
N TYR A 43 16.22 1.43 1.54
CA TYR A 43 15.08 2.18 2.07
C TYR A 43 15.57 3.46 2.73
N ALA A 44 15.28 4.61 2.10
CA ALA A 44 15.63 5.93 2.58
C ALA A 44 14.46 6.53 3.38
N HIS A 45 14.72 6.87 4.62
CA HIS A 45 13.78 7.50 5.52
C HIS A 45 14.02 9.02 5.50
N SER A 46 13.11 9.79 4.93
CA SER A 46 13.16 11.26 4.94
C SER A 46 12.86 11.76 6.36
N ALA A 47 13.87 12.23 7.08
CA ALA A 47 13.76 12.54 8.48
C ALA A 47 14.24 13.95 8.84
N ILE A 48 13.60 14.51 9.88
CA ILE A 48 13.97 15.76 10.54
C ILE A 48 14.50 15.41 11.93
N VAL A 49 15.69 15.93 12.28
CA VAL A 49 16.24 15.81 13.63
C VAL A 49 15.49 16.79 14.54
N GLU A 50 14.84 16.28 15.56
CA GLU A 50 14.15 17.06 16.58
C GLU A 50 15.05 17.30 17.79
N GLU A 51 15.91 16.32 18.11
CA GLU A 51 16.80 16.38 19.27
C GLU A 51 18.09 15.61 18.98
N GLY A 52 19.19 16.16 19.44
CA GLY A 52 20.53 15.55 19.39
C GLY A 52 21.12 15.46 18.00
N GLU A 53 22.04 14.50 17.80
CA GLU A 53 22.73 14.23 16.55
C GLU A 53 22.81 12.70 16.33
N LEU A 54 22.44 12.24 15.15
CA LEU A 54 22.52 10.83 14.77
C LEU A 54 23.83 10.56 14.06
N ALA A 55 24.68 9.72 14.65
CA ALA A 55 25.92 9.26 14.06
C ALA A 55 25.74 8.01 13.21
N GLU A 56 26.59 7.83 12.20
CA GLU A 56 26.66 6.58 11.43
C GLU A 56 27.01 5.40 12.34
N GLY A 57 26.34 4.27 12.12
CA GLY A 57 26.49 3.06 12.94
C GLY A 57 25.75 3.07 14.27
N ALA A 58 25.03 4.15 14.60
CA ALA A 58 24.21 4.20 15.81
C ALA A 58 23.05 3.20 15.73
N ILE A 59 22.73 2.61 16.88
CA ILE A 59 21.54 1.74 17.03
C ILE A 59 20.35 2.63 17.41
N VAL A 60 19.29 2.54 16.61
CA VAL A 60 18.06 3.31 16.84
C VAL A 60 16.86 2.39 17.01
N ASN A 61 15.90 2.81 17.81
CA ASN A 61 14.56 2.24 17.82
C ASN A 61 13.74 2.92 16.71
N ALA A 62 13.23 2.12 15.79
CA ALA A 62 12.43 2.55 14.65
C ALA A 62 10.95 2.23 14.89
N ALA A 63 10.12 3.26 15.06
CA ALA A 63 8.71 3.14 15.38
C ALA A 63 7.84 3.76 14.28
N VAL A 64 7.04 2.92 13.60
CA VAL A 64 6.07 3.35 12.58
C VAL A 64 4.88 4.05 13.24
N ASP A 65 4.35 5.09 12.61
CA ASP A 65 3.05 5.67 12.97
C ASP A 65 1.94 4.66 12.65
N HIS A 66 1.49 3.96 13.67
CA HIS A 66 0.46 2.94 13.57
C HIS A 66 -0.89 3.48 13.12
N HIS A 67 -1.23 4.73 13.48
CA HIS A 67 -2.48 5.34 13.06
C HIS A 67 -2.48 5.60 11.55
N ARG A 68 -1.42 6.25 11.04
CA ARG A 68 -1.21 6.47 9.61
C ARG A 68 -1.18 5.15 8.84
N ARG A 69 -0.43 4.15 9.30
CA ARG A 69 -0.38 2.80 8.71
C ARG A 69 -1.76 2.15 8.64
N ALA A 70 -2.59 2.30 9.68
CA ALA A 70 -3.95 1.74 9.70
C ALA A 70 -4.85 2.39 8.65
N LEU A 71 -4.73 3.70 8.43
CA LEU A 71 -5.45 4.41 7.37
C LEU A 71 -5.03 3.92 5.98
N LEU A 72 -3.73 3.83 5.72
CA LEU A 72 -3.18 3.29 4.46
C LEU A 72 -3.69 1.87 4.18
N ARG A 73 -3.66 0.99 5.18
CA ARG A 73 -4.15 -0.39 5.04
C ARG A 73 -5.64 -0.46 4.68
N ARG A 74 -6.48 0.41 5.25
CA ARG A 74 -7.91 0.49 4.92
C ARG A 74 -8.11 0.93 3.48
N ASN A 75 -7.44 1.99 3.06
CA ASN A 75 -7.53 2.50 1.70
C ASN A 75 -6.95 1.53 0.67
N HIS A 76 -5.88 0.80 1.00
CA HIS A 76 -5.34 -0.25 0.14
C HIS A 76 -6.36 -1.37 -0.07
N THR A 77 -6.97 -1.87 1.01
CA THR A 77 -8.04 -2.87 0.90
C THR A 77 -9.23 -2.34 0.10
N ALA A 78 -9.67 -1.09 0.37
CA ALA A 78 -10.76 -0.46 -0.35
C ALA A 78 -10.47 -0.32 -1.85
N THR A 79 -9.22 -0.12 -2.26
CA THR A 79 -8.79 -0.09 -3.66
C THR A 79 -9.08 -1.42 -4.36
N HIS A 80 -8.77 -2.55 -3.73
CA HIS A 80 -9.06 -3.87 -4.29
C HIS A 80 -10.55 -4.16 -4.35
N LEU A 81 -11.32 -3.74 -3.33
CA LEU A 81 -12.77 -3.87 -3.34
C LEU A 81 -13.40 -3.03 -4.46
N LEU A 82 -12.88 -1.83 -4.69
CA LEU A 82 -13.32 -0.96 -5.77
C LEU A 82 -13.02 -1.56 -7.16
N ASP A 83 -11.82 -2.09 -7.38
CA ASP A 83 -11.48 -2.79 -8.65
C ASP A 83 -12.43 -3.96 -8.92
N ALA A 84 -12.68 -4.79 -7.91
CA ALA A 84 -13.61 -5.92 -8.04
C ALA A 84 -15.06 -5.46 -8.30
N ALA A 85 -15.53 -4.39 -7.64
CA ALA A 85 -16.86 -3.84 -7.84
C ALA A 85 -17.01 -3.21 -9.22
N LEU A 86 -16.00 -2.48 -9.70
CA LEU A 86 -15.97 -1.91 -11.07
C LEU A 86 -16.07 -3.02 -12.13
N LYS A 87 -15.28 -4.09 -12.02
CA LYS A 87 -15.35 -5.23 -12.93
C LYS A 87 -16.71 -5.91 -12.90
N ASN A 88 -17.31 -6.05 -11.72
CA ASN A 88 -18.63 -6.65 -11.55
C ASN A 88 -19.75 -5.86 -12.24
N VAL A 89 -19.69 -4.53 -12.16
CA VAL A 89 -20.74 -3.64 -12.70
C VAL A 89 -20.53 -3.30 -14.16
N LEU A 90 -19.27 -3.07 -14.56
CA LEU A 90 -18.93 -2.55 -15.89
C LEU A 90 -18.43 -3.63 -16.85
N GLY A 91 -17.88 -4.73 -16.32
CA GLY A 91 -17.36 -5.86 -17.11
C GLY A 91 -15.85 -6.02 -17.06
N ASP A 92 -15.37 -7.13 -17.63
CA ASP A 92 -13.97 -7.58 -17.58
C ASP A 92 -12.97 -6.71 -18.35
N HIS A 93 -13.44 -5.75 -19.16
CA HIS A 93 -12.59 -4.79 -19.86
C HIS A 93 -11.99 -3.71 -18.92
N VAL A 94 -12.51 -3.60 -17.70
CA VAL A 94 -11.97 -2.68 -16.71
C VAL A 94 -10.58 -3.16 -16.28
N ASN A 95 -9.58 -2.33 -16.54
CA ASN A 95 -8.20 -2.58 -16.12
C ASN A 95 -7.66 -1.37 -15.38
N GLN A 96 -6.85 -1.63 -14.37
CA GLN A 96 -6.14 -0.57 -13.66
C GLN A 96 -5.19 0.17 -14.59
N ALA A 97 -5.29 1.49 -14.62
CA ALA A 97 -4.39 2.40 -15.33
C ALA A 97 -3.46 3.15 -14.37
N GLY A 98 -3.88 3.35 -13.12
CA GLY A 98 -3.09 3.96 -12.08
C GLY A 98 -3.72 3.77 -10.70
N SER A 99 -2.95 4.01 -9.64
CA SER A 99 -3.43 3.93 -8.26
C SER A 99 -2.66 4.88 -7.35
N LEU A 100 -3.36 5.45 -6.38
CA LEU A 100 -2.77 6.15 -5.25
C LEU A 100 -3.48 5.71 -3.98
N VAL A 101 -2.71 5.28 -2.98
CA VAL A 101 -3.19 4.96 -1.65
C VAL A 101 -2.53 5.90 -0.66
N ALA A 102 -3.29 6.88 -0.17
CA ALA A 102 -2.89 7.85 0.84
C ALA A 102 -3.68 7.62 2.15
N PRO A 103 -3.26 8.20 3.29
CA PRO A 103 -4.01 8.06 4.53
C PRO A 103 -5.43 8.62 4.44
N GLU A 104 -5.62 9.75 3.75
CA GLU A 104 -6.88 10.49 3.69
C GLU A 104 -7.82 10.01 2.59
N HIS A 105 -7.26 9.41 1.52
CA HIS A 105 -8.04 8.97 0.36
C HIS A 105 -7.29 7.93 -0.48
N LEU A 106 -8.02 7.29 -1.35
CA LEU A 106 -7.48 6.52 -2.47
C LEU A 106 -7.88 7.16 -3.79
N ARG A 107 -7.08 6.93 -4.84
CA ARG A 107 -7.44 7.18 -6.23
C ARG A 107 -7.20 5.89 -7.00
N PHE A 108 -8.16 5.53 -7.85
CA PHE A 108 -8.05 4.38 -8.71
C PHE A 108 -8.41 4.79 -10.14
N ASP A 109 -7.42 4.82 -11.02
CA ASP A 109 -7.57 5.17 -12.42
C ASP A 109 -7.79 3.86 -13.20
N PHE A 110 -8.82 3.81 -14.03
CA PHE A 110 -9.19 2.60 -14.77
C PHE A 110 -9.67 2.89 -16.18
N THR A 111 -9.59 1.88 -17.05
CA THR A 111 -10.06 1.98 -18.44
C THR A 111 -11.56 1.73 -18.52
N HIS A 112 -12.29 2.65 -19.15
CA HIS A 112 -13.71 2.49 -19.50
C HIS A 112 -14.04 3.37 -20.71
N PHE A 113 -15.13 3.05 -21.41
CA PHE A 113 -15.47 3.67 -22.70
C PHE A 113 -16.27 4.95 -22.54
N GLU A 114 -16.97 5.14 -21.43
CA GLU A 114 -17.89 6.24 -21.20
C GLU A 114 -17.93 6.66 -19.73
N ALA A 115 -18.57 7.78 -19.44
CA ALA A 115 -18.81 8.21 -18.08
C ALA A 115 -19.80 7.26 -17.37
N LEU A 116 -19.56 6.99 -16.09
CA LEU A 116 -20.44 6.15 -15.29
C LEU A 116 -21.79 6.85 -15.04
N SER A 117 -22.88 6.09 -15.13
CA SER A 117 -24.20 6.58 -14.73
C SER A 117 -24.32 6.68 -13.20
N SER A 118 -25.30 7.46 -12.72
CA SER A 118 -25.59 7.56 -11.29
C SER A 118 -25.98 6.21 -10.68
N GLU A 119 -26.66 5.37 -11.44
CA GLU A 119 -27.07 4.03 -11.03
C GLU A 119 -25.87 3.09 -10.89
N GLN A 120 -24.92 3.14 -11.85
CA GLN A 120 -23.68 2.37 -11.78
C GLN A 120 -22.83 2.79 -10.58
N LEU A 121 -22.69 4.10 -10.35
CA LEU A 121 -21.97 4.63 -9.18
C LEU A 121 -22.59 4.15 -7.87
N ALA A 122 -23.92 4.24 -7.74
CA ALA A 122 -24.63 3.76 -6.54
C ALA A 122 -24.50 2.25 -6.35
N GLN A 123 -24.46 1.47 -7.43
CA GLN A 123 -24.25 0.03 -7.36
C GLN A 123 -22.85 -0.33 -6.93
N ILE A 124 -21.83 0.33 -7.48
CA ILE A 124 -20.41 0.14 -7.11
C ILE A 124 -20.23 0.48 -5.63
N GLU A 125 -20.72 1.65 -5.18
CA GLU A 125 -20.64 2.07 -3.79
C GLU A 125 -21.27 1.03 -2.85
N ARG A 126 -22.45 0.51 -3.18
CA ARG A 126 -23.12 -0.53 -2.41
C ARG A 126 -22.29 -1.79 -2.31
N LEU A 127 -21.79 -2.30 -3.44
CA LEU A 127 -20.97 -3.50 -3.47
C LEU A 127 -19.71 -3.37 -2.60
N VAL A 128 -19.02 -2.23 -2.67
CA VAL A 128 -17.83 -1.96 -1.82
C VAL A 128 -18.23 -1.96 -0.34
N ASN A 129 -19.28 -1.23 0.02
CA ASN A 129 -19.74 -1.14 1.41
C ASN A 129 -20.24 -2.48 1.95
N ASP A 130 -20.93 -3.29 1.17
CA ASP A 130 -21.38 -4.63 1.55
C ASP A 130 -20.18 -5.53 1.91
N GLN A 131 -19.07 -5.45 1.17
CA GLN A 131 -17.86 -6.21 1.49
C GLN A 131 -17.14 -5.66 2.73
N ILE A 132 -17.12 -4.35 2.94
CA ILE A 132 -16.58 -3.73 4.15
C ILE A 132 -17.38 -4.20 5.38
N PHE A 133 -18.70 -4.14 5.32
CA PHE A 133 -19.59 -4.60 6.43
C PHE A 133 -19.52 -6.11 6.66
N ALA A 134 -19.27 -6.90 5.62
CA ALA A 134 -19.06 -8.34 5.76
C ALA A 134 -17.80 -8.70 6.58
N ALA A 135 -16.88 -7.74 6.76
CA ALA A 135 -15.68 -7.85 7.61
C ALA A 135 -14.92 -9.17 7.44
N LYS A 136 -14.79 -9.64 6.18
CA LYS A 136 -14.11 -10.91 5.88
C LYS A 136 -12.63 -10.83 6.30
N PRO A 137 -12.07 -11.89 6.89
CA PRO A 137 -10.66 -11.91 7.21
C PRO A 137 -9.81 -11.89 5.93
N VAL A 138 -8.76 -11.05 5.92
CA VAL A 138 -7.73 -11.09 4.89
C VAL A 138 -6.74 -12.18 5.25
N VAL A 139 -6.59 -13.15 4.37
CA VAL A 139 -5.68 -14.29 4.57
C VAL A 139 -4.54 -14.19 3.56
N THR A 140 -3.31 -14.09 4.06
CA THR A 140 -2.10 -14.10 3.23
C THR A 140 -1.51 -15.52 3.21
N ARG A 141 -1.15 -16.00 2.03
CA ARG A 141 -0.51 -17.30 1.83
C ARG A 141 0.70 -17.17 0.94
N VAL A 142 1.80 -17.78 1.33
CA VAL A 142 3.00 -17.91 0.50
C VAL A 142 2.91 -19.24 -0.24
N MET A 143 3.00 -19.21 -1.58
CA MET A 143 2.89 -20.42 -2.40
C MET A 143 3.66 -20.27 -3.73
N ALA A 144 3.86 -21.36 -4.44
CA ALA A 144 4.41 -21.33 -5.79
C ALA A 144 3.46 -20.57 -6.73
N ILE A 145 4.03 -19.84 -7.72
CA ILE A 145 3.24 -19.02 -8.65
C ILE A 145 2.19 -19.84 -9.42
N ASP A 146 2.49 -21.09 -9.77
CA ASP A 146 1.55 -21.94 -10.48
C ASP A 146 0.38 -22.39 -9.60
N GLU A 147 0.63 -22.63 -8.30
CA GLU A 147 -0.41 -22.91 -7.31
C GLU A 147 -1.30 -21.69 -7.09
N ALA A 148 -0.71 -20.48 -7.02
CA ALA A 148 -1.46 -19.24 -6.90
C ALA A 148 -2.39 -19.02 -8.09
N LYS A 149 -1.91 -19.22 -9.32
CA LYS A 149 -2.73 -19.14 -10.55
C LYS A 149 -3.85 -20.18 -10.55
N ALA A 150 -3.56 -21.41 -10.16
CA ALA A 150 -4.56 -22.48 -10.06
C ALA A 150 -5.62 -22.18 -8.99
N ALA A 151 -5.26 -21.45 -7.94
CA ALA A 151 -6.18 -20.98 -6.92
C ALA A 151 -7.00 -19.72 -7.33
N GLY A 152 -6.80 -19.21 -8.54
CA GLY A 152 -7.53 -18.06 -9.07
C GLY A 152 -6.91 -16.71 -8.76
N ALA A 153 -5.63 -16.65 -8.39
CA ALA A 153 -4.94 -15.39 -8.19
C ALA A 153 -4.84 -14.60 -9.51
N VAL A 154 -5.15 -13.31 -9.44
CA VAL A 154 -5.04 -12.40 -10.58
C VAL A 154 -3.59 -11.95 -10.71
N ALA A 155 -2.95 -12.29 -11.83
CA ALA A 155 -1.62 -11.80 -12.18
C ALA A 155 -1.77 -10.65 -13.19
N LEU A 156 -1.19 -9.50 -12.89
CA LEU A 156 -1.21 -8.35 -13.80
C LEU A 156 -0.30 -8.60 -15.01
N PHE A 157 -0.78 -8.25 -16.18
CA PHE A 157 -0.02 -8.40 -17.41
C PHE A 157 1.21 -7.46 -17.39
N GLY A 158 2.40 -8.02 -17.65
CA GLY A 158 3.66 -7.25 -17.72
C GLY A 158 4.45 -7.17 -16.41
N GLU A 159 3.87 -7.59 -15.28
CA GLU A 159 4.60 -7.70 -14.01
C GLU A 159 5.44 -8.98 -13.97
N LYS A 160 6.65 -8.87 -13.42
CA LYS A 160 7.54 -10.02 -13.20
C LYS A 160 7.36 -10.53 -11.77
N TYR A 161 6.82 -11.72 -11.67
CA TYR A 161 6.68 -12.42 -10.39
C TYR A 161 7.83 -13.40 -10.20
N GLY A 162 8.28 -13.61 -8.96
CA GLY A 162 9.22 -14.68 -8.63
C GLY A 162 8.54 -16.05 -8.65
N ASP A 163 9.33 -17.12 -8.47
CA ASP A 163 8.83 -18.51 -8.41
C ASP A 163 7.90 -18.75 -7.20
N VAL A 164 8.05 -17.94 -6.16
CA VAL A 164 7.22 -17.93 -4.95
C VAL A 164 6.58 -16.56 -4.80
N VAL A 165 5.28 -16.53 -4.54
CA VAL A 165 4.46 -15.32 -4.40
C VAL A 165 3.70 -15.32 -3.08
N LEU A 166 3.31 -14.12 -2.68
CA LEU A 166 2.57 -13.85 -1.43
C LEU A 166 1.14 -13.42 -1.81
#